data_0d1a852ed9854822de7e087e6fe159bc
#
_entry.id   0d1a852ed9854822de7e087e6fe159bc
#
_cell.length_a   1.000
_cell.length_b   1.000
_cell.length_c   1.000
_cell.angle_alpha   90.00
_cell.angle_beta   90.00
_cell.angle_gamma   90.00
#
_symmetry.space_group_name_H-M   'P 1'
#
loop_
_entity.id
_entity.type
_entity.pdbx_description
1 polymer ?
#
loop_
_entity_poly.entity_id
_entity_poly.type
_entity_poly.pdbx_seq_one_letter_code
_entity_poly.pdbx_strand_id
1 'polypeptide(L)'
;MWAIILPFSSIPLLTSLYALGQKSRKSRHSRVSKEGGGVTLFHQLDTIGLVILISAFSFTLAPLTLAGGTVSHWKSPAILVPLIFGIVCIPVFVFWERQAQVPLIPFRLLKDRGVWAALAVRSLLNFAWSTQGNYLYTVLIVAFDFSVETATRILSFFSFFGVFSGVLISFVIYKIRRLKAIIVTGACIFTASFFILIAYSGGADASSHRGLIVGQVIMGLAGGLFAYPTQASIQASADREHVAVITSLYLSLFNVGSALGNCLSGALWTQLLYPSLDESLAFQPNRTLAAAIYNSPFDTLKDYPVGTDVRDAVIGRSSGFSALPPFAFASRWSGSPLS
;
A
#
# COMPACT_ATOMS: atom_id res chain seq x y z
N MET A 1 -9.39 6.04 23.14
CA MET A 1 -10.20 4.99 22.51
C MET A 1 -9.40 3.71 22.24
N TRP A 2 -8.23 3.76 21.59
CA TRP A 2 -7.36 2.59 21.35
C TRP A 2 -6.88 1.86 22.61
N ALA A 3 -6.60 2.58 23.70
CA ALA A 3 -6.17 2.00 24.97
C ALA A 3 -7.20 1.07 25.62
N ILE A 4 -8.49 1.21 25.26
CA ILE A 4 -9.57 0.35 25.76
C ILE A 4 -9.78 -0.88 24.86
N ILE A 5 -9.61 -0.71 23.53
CA ILE A 5 -9.85 -1.78 22.54
C ILE A 5 -8.69 -2.79 22.50
N LEU A 6 -7.46 -2.32 22.68
CA LEU A 6 -6.25 -3.15 22.65
C LEU A 6 -6.28 -4.35 23.64
N PRO A 7 -6.61 -4.19 24.93
CA PRO A 7 -6.67 -5.32 25.84
C PRO A 7 -7.79 -6.31 25.49
N PHE A 8 -8.94 -5.85 25.01
CA PHE A 8 -10.04 -6.75 24.61
C PHE A 8 -9.74 -7.56 23.35
N SER A 9 -9.01 -6.99 22.38
CA SER A 9 -8.60 -7.71 21.17
C SER A 9 -7.42 -8.63 21.41
N SER A 10 -6.56 -8.33 22.39
CA SER A 10 -5.39 -9.17 22.70
C SER A 10 -5.72 -10.39 23.54
N ILE A 11 -6.80 -10.38 24.33
CA ILE A 11 -7.20 -11.53 25.15
C ILE A 11 -7.46 -12.81 24.32
N PRO A 12 -8.31 -12.79 23.24
CA PRO A 12 -8.51 -13.97 22.41
C PRO A 12 -7.23 -14.42 21.69
N LEU A 13 -6.37 -13.45 21.31
CA LEU A 13 -5.08 -13.76 20.69
C LEU A 13 -4.14 -14.46 21.68
N LEU A 14 -4.02 -13.96 22.90
CA LEU A 14 -3.20 -14.56 23.96
C LEU A 14 -3.70 -15.94 24.38
N THR A 15 -5.02 -16.13 24.48
CA THR A 15 -5.59 -17.44 24.80
C THR A 15 -5.39 -18.45 23.68
N SER A 16 -5.52 -18.03 22.41
CA SER A 16 -5.23 -18.88 21.25
C SER A 16 -3.75 -19.23 21.14
N LEU A 17 -2.85 -18.26 21.35
CA LEU A 17 -1.40 -18.49 21.39
C LEU A 17 -1.00 -19.42 22.56
N TYR A 18 -1.61 -19.26 23.73
CA TYR A 18 -1.40 -20.14 24.86
C TYR A 18 -1.87 -21.57 24.58
N ALA A 19 -3.06 -21.75 24.01
CA ALA A 19 -3.59 -23.05 23.61
C ALA A 19 -2.74 -23.72 22.54
N LEU A 20 -2.27 -22.96 21.52
CA LEU A 20 -1.34 -23.42 20.50
C LEU A 20 0.02 -23.78 21.10
N GLY A 21 0.52 -22.99 22.06
CA GLY A 21 1.75 -23.27 22.80
C GLY A 21 1.67 -24.55 23.62
N GLN A 22 0.52 -24.84 24.28
CA GLN A 22 0.31 -26.09 24.99
C GLN A 22 0.23 -27.29 24.01
N LYS A 23 -0.46 -27.13 22.87
CA LYS A 23 -0.56 -28.19 21.85
C LYS A 23 0.79 -28.46 21.20
N SER A 24 1.57 -27.40 20.95
CA SER A 24 2.94 -27.49 20.46
C SER A 24 3.89 -28.14 21.48
N ARG A 25 3.76 -27.82 22.78
CA ARG A 25 4.53 -28.49 23.83
C ARG A 25 4.23 -30.00 23.90
N LYS A 26 2.96 -30.42 23.82
CA LYS A 26 2.58 -31.84 23.78
C LYS A 26 3.11 -32.52 22.52
N SER A 27 3.06 -31.89 21.35
CA SER A 27 3.62 -32.44 20.11
C SER A 27 5.16 -32.40 20.08
N ARG A 28 5.77 -31.42 20.72
CA ARG A 28 7.24 -31.27 20.81
C ARG A 28 7.89 -32.35 21.69
N HIS A 29 7.22 -32.79 22.76
CA HIS A 29 7.72 -33.88 23.60
C HIS A 29 7.82 -35.22 22.85
N SER A 30 7.07 -35.41 21.76
CA SER A 30 7.13 -36.62 20.96
C SER A 30 8.10 -36.57 19.76
N ARG A 31 8.54 -35.37 19.32
CA ARG A 31 9.41 -35.20 18.14
C ARG A 31 10.78 -34.55 18.39
N VAL A 32 10.96 -33.78 19.44
CA VAL A 32 12.19 -32.95 19.66
C VAL A 32 13.28 -33.68 20.46
N SER A 33 13.10 -34.94 20.78
CA SER A 33 14.14 -35.72 21.47
C SER A 33 15.33 -36.14 20.59
N LYS A 34 15.38 -35.76 19.29
CA LYS A 34 16.39 -36.36 18.40
C LYS A 34 17.27 -35.43 17.56
N GLU A 35 17.02 -34.12 17.43
CA GLU A 35 17.92 -33.34 16.59
C GLU A 35 18.10 -31.88 17.06
N GLY A 36 19.34 -31.37 17.00
CA GLY A 36 19.82 -30.07 17.46
C GLY A 36 18.97 -28.86 17.02
N GLY A 37 18.31 -28.26 17.99
CA GLY A 37 17.15 -27.39 17.79
C GLY A 37 17.38 -26.00 17.18
N GLY A 38 18.60 -25.53 16.95
CA GLY A 38 18.86 -24.18 16.42
C GLY A 38 19.14 -24.15 14.90
N VAL A 39 19.98 -25.04 14.44
CA VAL A 39 20.36 -25.15 13.02
C VAL A 39 19.19 -25.61 12.15
N THR A 40 18.35 -26.49 12.67
CA THR A 40 17.17 -27.01 11.99
C THR A 40 16.11 -25.94 11.76
N LEU A 41 15.95 -25.01 12.72
CA LEU A 41 14.99 -23.88 12.58
C LEU A 41 15.46 -22.88 11.52
N PHE A 42 16.77 -22.67 11.44
CA PHE A 42 17.38 -21.76 10.46
C PHE A 42 17.20 -22.26 9.02
N HIS A 43 17.35 -23.56 8.81
CA HIS A 43 17.09 -24.18 7.51
C HIS A 43 15.59 -24.32 7.20
N GLN A 44 14.74 -24.53 8.20
CA GLN A 44 13.29 -24.62 8.01
C GLN A 44 12.64 -23.26 7.66
N LEU A 45 13.27 -22.13 8.04
CA LEU A 45 12.76 -20.78 7.75
C LEU A 45 13.34 -20.18 6.47
N ASP A 46 14.18 -20.92 5.73
CA ASP A 46 14.93 -20.36 4.58
C ASP A 46 15.46 -18.94 4.85
N THR A 47 16.23 -18.79 5.93
CA THR A 47 16.72 -17.50 6.39
C THR A 47 17.56 -16.81 5.31
N ILE A 48 18.27 -17.58 4.49
CA ILE A 48 19.07 -17.04 3.38
C ILE A 48 18.17 -16.41 2.32
N GLY A 49 17.11 -17.12 1.89
CA GLY A 49 16.12 -16.60 0.96
C GLY A 49 15.44 -15.32 1.49
N LEU A 50 15.10 -15.31 2.81
CA LEU A 50 14.52 -14.15 3.45
C LEU A 50 15.45 -12.94 3.44
N VAL A 51 16.74 -13.11 3.75
CA VAL A 51 17.75 -12.04 3.71
C VAL A 51 17.93 -11.50 2.29
N ILE A 52 17.99 -12.37 1.29
CA ILE A 52 18.10 -11.96 -0.12
C ILE A 52 16.85 -11.16 -0.52
N LEU A 53 15.66 -11.60 -0.13
CA LEU A 53 14.39 -10.93 -0.43
C LEU A 53 14.32 -9.54 0.23
N ILE A 54 14.66 -9.43 1.51
CA ILE A 54 14.71 -8.15 2.22
C ILE A 54 15.72 -7.22 1.55
N SER A 55 16.90 -7.72 1.19
CA SER A 55 17.92 -6.95 0.50
C SER A 55 17.44 -6.48 -0.88
N ALA A 56 16.80 -7.36 -1.66
CA ALA A 56 16.23 -7.01 -2.95
C ALA A 56 15.23 -5.85 -2.86
N PHE A 57 14.27 -5.93 -1.92
CA PHE A 57 13.30 -4.86 -1.72
C PHE A 57 13.93 -3.58 -1.16
N SER A 58 14.73 -3.67 -0.11
CA SER A 58 15.33 -2.49 0.53
C SER A 58 16.22 -1.72 -0.43
N PHE A 59 17.12 -2.40 -1.14
CA PHE A 59 18.05 -1.77 -2.07
C PHE A 59 17.42 -1.36 -3.40
N THR A 60 16.22 -1.84 -3.73
CA THR A 60 15.47 -1.36 -4.90
C THR A 60 14.56 -0.18 -4.55
N LEU A 61 13.82 -0.25 -3.43
CA LEU A 61 12.78 0.72 -3.13
C LEU A 61 13.32 1.99 -2.46
N ALA A 62 14.30 1.88 -1.55
CA ALA A 62 14.84 3.04 -0.86
C ALA A 62 15.52 4.06 -1.80
N PRO A 63 16.38 3.66 -2.76
CA PRO A 63 16.97 4.60 -3.69
C PRO A 63 15.94 5.36 -4.55
N LEU A 64 14.86 4.70 -4.96
CA LEU A 64 13.80 5.32 -5.76
C LEU A 64 13.11 6.47 -5.02
N THR A 65 12.95 6.36 -3.72
CA THR A 65 12.35 7.42 -2.89
C THR A 65 13.35 8.51 -2.50
N LEU A 66 14.62 8.17 -2.36
CA LEU A 66 15.67 9.10 -1.94
C LEU A 66 16.30 9.89 -3.10
N ALA A 67 16.10 9.46 -4.34
CA ALA A 67 16.74 10.07 -5.52
C ALA A 67 16.17 11.45 -5.88
N GLY A 68 14.95 11.77 -5.45
CA GLY A 68 14.26 13.04 -5.74
C GLY A 68 14.28 14.01 -4.56
N GLY A 69 13.49 15.10 -4.67
CA GLY A 69 13.36 16.15 -3.66
C GLY A 69 13.84 17.50 -4.19
N THR A 70 14.25 18.39 -3.28
CA THR A 70 14.74 19.75 -3.64
C THR A 70 16.04 19.70 -4.46
N VAL A 71 16.82 18.63 -4.31
CA VAL A 71 18.03 18.38 -5.11
C VAL A 71 17.95 16.97 -5.66
N SER A 72 18.08 16.84 -6.97
CA SER A 72 18.07 15.54 -7.64
C SER A 72 19.41 14.82 -7.49
N HIS A 73 19.38 13.61 -6.90
CA HIS A 73 20.59 12.81 -6.65
C HIS A 73 20.71 11.59 -7.58
N TRP A 74 19.95 11.51 -8.68
CA TRP A 74 19.93 10.35 -9.59
C TRP A 74 21.31 9.94 -10.12
N LYS A 75 22.22 10.89 -10.30
CA LYS A 75 23.59 10.62 -10.78
C LYS A 75 24.57 10.26 -9.66
N SER A 76 24.13 10.28 -8.41
CA SER A 76 24.98 9.94 -7.26
C SER A 76 25.26 8.45 -7.20
N PRO A 77 26.52 8.03 -7.00
CA PRO A 77 26.85 6.62 -6.75
C PRO A 77 26.09 6.05 -5.53
N ALA A 78 25.79 6.88 -4.53
CA ALA A 78 25.05 6.48 -3.34
C ALA A 78 23.62 6.00 -3.65
N ILE A 79 23.04 6.41 -4.78
CA ILE A 79 21.71 5.97 -5.25
C ILE A 79 21.85 4.83 -6.26
N LEU A 80 22.76 4.96 -7.24
CA LEU A 80 22.89 3.98 -8.31
C LEU A 80 23.42 2.62 -7.85
N VAL A 81 24.41 2.60 -6.95
CA VAL A 81 25.01 1.34 -6.48
C VAL A 81 24.01 0.48 -5.71
N PRO A 82 23.27 0.99 -4.71
CA PRO A 82 22.23 0.20 -4.05
C PRO A 82 21.13 -0.25 -5.01
N LEU A 83 20.68 0.61 -5.94
CA LEU A 83 19.64 0.28 -6.90
C LEU A 83 20.04 -0.90 -7.80
N ILE A 84 21.24 -0.86 -8.36
CA ILE A 84 21.77 -1.96 -9.19
C ILE A 84 21.89 -3.23 -8.36
N PHE A 85 22.41 -3.13 -7.12
CA PHE A 85 22.52 -4.26 -6.21
C PHE A 85 21.15 -4.88 -5.91
N GLY A 86 20.13 -4.06 -5.61
CA GLY A 86 18.76 -4.52 -5.37
C GLY A 86 18.17 -5.24 -6.57
N ILE A 87 18.34 -4.69 -7.77
CA ILE A 87 17.87 -5.31 -9.03
C ILE A 87 18.55 -6.66 -9.26
N VAL A 88 19.85 -6.78 -8.98
CA VAL A 88 20.60 -8.05 -9.10
C VAL A 88 20.13 -9.07 -8.06
N CYS A 89 19.76 -8.64 -6.86
CA CYS A 89 19.24 -9.54 -5.82
C CYS A 89 17.92 -10.22 -6.23
N ILE A 90 17.11 -9.64 -7.12
CA ILE A 90 15.84 -10.25 -7.56
C ILE A 90 16.06 -11.59 -8.31
N PRO A 91 16.86 -11.67 -9.39
CA PRO A 91 17.13 -12.93 -10.03
C PRO A 91 17.91 -13.92 -9.14
N VAL A 92 18.78 -13.43 -8.26
CA VAL A 92 19.49 -14.27 -7.28
C VAL A 92 18.49 -14.91 -6.31
N PHE A 93 17.49 -14.14 -5.84
CA PHE A 93 16.40 -14.69 -5.01
C PHE A 93 15.62 -15.79 -5.75
N VAL A 94 15.21 -15.53 -6.99
CA VAL A 94 14.45 -16.52 -7.78
C VAL A 94 15.27 -17.79 -8.02
N PHE A 95 16.58 -17.65 -8.26
CA PHE A 95 17.47 -18.79 -8.42
C PHE A 95 17.63 -19.59 -7.13
N TRP A 96 17.86 -18.89 -6.00
CA TRP A 96 17.94 -19.51 -4.67
C TRP A 96 16.68 -20.27 -4.32
N GLU A 97 15.53 -19.63 -4.48
CA GLU A 97 14.20 -20.16 -4.14
C GLU A 97 13.85 -21.43 -4.93
N ARG A 98 14.36 -21.55 -6.16
CA ARG A 98 14.18 -22.78 -6.96
C ARG A 98 15.00 -23.95 -6.46
N GLN A 99 16.09 -23.70 -5.73
CA GLN A 99 16.97 -24.73 -5.19
C GLN A 99 16.72 -25.01 -3.70
N ALA A 100 16.01 -24.13 -3.00
CA ALA A 100 15.72 -24.24 -1.58
C ALA A 100 14.90 -25.52 -1.28
N GLN A 101 15.30 -26.24 -0.23
CA GLN A 101 14.59 -27.44 0.23
C GLN A 101 13.21 -27.12 0.79
N VAL A 102 13.06 -25.96 1.44
CA VAL A 102 11.80 -25.44 1.99
C VAL A 102 11.61 -24.03 1.45
N PRO A 103 11.07 -23.88 0.22
CA PRO A 103 10.93 -22.56 -0.38
C PRO A 103 9.91 -21.71 0.37
N LEU A 104 10.20 -20.39 0.50
CA LEU A 104 9.27 -19.40 1.05
C LEU A 104 8.01 -19.29 0.19
N ILE A 105 8.18 -19.39 -1.12
CA ILE A 105 7.10 -19.33 -2.10
C ILE A 105 6.89 -20.70 -2.73
N PRO A 106 5.86 -21.45 -2.35
CA PRO A 106 5.59 -22.77 -2.93
C PRO A 106 5.10 -22.64 -4.38
N PHE A 107 6.02 -22.61 -5.35
CA PHE A 107 5.72 -22.47 -6.78
C PHE A 107 4.72 -23.51 -7.32
N ARG A 108 4.62 -24.66 -6.67
CA ARG A 108 3.62 -25.68 -7.04
C ARG A 108 2.19 -25.17 -6.85
N LEU A 109 1.94 -24.41 -5.78
CA LEU A 109 0.63 -23.82 -5.50
C LEU A 109 0.30 -22.66 -6.43
N LEU A 110 1.32 -21.98 -6.96
CA LEU A 110 1.16 -20.90 -7.93
C LEU A 110 0.82 -21.38 -9.36
N LYS A 111 0.88 -22.69 -9.64
CA LYS A 111 0.44 -23.24 -10.93
C LYS A 111 -1.08 -23.14 -11.11
N ASP A 112 -1.84 -23.15 -10.02
CA ASP A 112 -3.27 -22.95 -10.08
C ASP A 112 -3.58 -21.47 -10.41
N ARG A 113 -4.30 -21.26 -11.52
CA ARG A 113 -4.70 -19.92 -11.99
C ARG A 113 -5.57 -19.19 -10.97
N GLY A 114 -6.38 -19.91 -10.20
CA GLY A 114 -7.21 -19.33 -9.14
C GLY A 114 -6.37 -18.73 -8.02
N VAL A 115 -5.31 -19.41 -7.63
CA VAL A 115 -4.42 -19.02 -6.54
C VAL A 115 -3.61 -17.78 -6.94
N TRP A 116 -2.84 -17.83 -8.04
CA TRP A 116 -2.00 -16.69 -8.39
C TRP A 116 -2.81 -15.46 -8.80
N ALA A 117 -3.98 -15.62 -9.45
CA ALA A 117 -4.85 -14.51 -9.78
C ALA A 117 -5.38 -13.80 -8.53
N ALA A 118 -5.79 -14.56 -7.50
CA ALA A 118 -6.23 -13.99 -6.23
C ALA A 118 -5.09 -13.25 -5.50
N LEU A 119 -3.89 -13.80 -5.52
CA LEU A 119 -2.69 -13.16 -4.96
C LEU A 119 -2.33 -11.87 -5.71
N ALA A 120 -2.36 -11.88 -7.05
CA ALA A 120 -2.10 -10.72 -7.88
C ALA A 120 -3.14 -9.62 -7.65
N VAL A 121 -4.43 -9.96 -7.64
CA VAL A 121 -5.51 -9.02 -7.35
C VAL A 121 -5.31 -8.36 -6.00
N ARG A 122 -4.97 -9.13 -4.97
CA ARG A 122 -4.73 -8.59 -3.62
C ARG A 122 -3.53 -7.64 -3.57
N SER A 123 -2.42 -8.01 -4.20
CA SER A 123 -1.22 -7.18 -4.27
C SER A 123 -1.47 -5.88 -5.03
N LEU A 124 -2.10 -5.96 -6.22
CA LEU A 124 -2.42 -4.78 -7.04
C LEU A 124 -3.39 -3.82 -6.36
N LEU A 125 -4.39 -4.35 -5.65
CA LEU A 125 -5.32 -3.53 -4.89
C LEU A 125 -4.59 -2.73 -3.82
N ASN A 126 -3.76 -3.43 -3.06
CA ASN A 126 -3.06 -2.78 -1.97
C ASN A 126 -2.01 -1.79 -2.48
N PHE A 127 -1.38 -2.10 -3.62
CA PHE A 127 -0.55 -1.17 -4.36
C PHE A 127 -1.31 0.12 -4.72
N ALA A 128 -2.47 0.00 -5.34
CA ALA A 128 -3.28 1.15 -5.74
C ALA A 128 -3.75 1.98 -4.54
N TRP A 129 -4.23 1.31 -3.47
CA TRP A 129 -4.65 1.97 -2.24
C TRP A 129 -3.49 2.70 -1.54
N SER A 130 -2.33 2.05 -1.40
CA SER A 130 -1.17 2.65 -0.75
C SER A 130 -0.59 3.82 -1.54
N THR A 131 -0.61 3.73 -2.88
CA THR A 131 -0.16 4.83 -3.74
C THR A 131 -0.99 6.10 -3.53
N GLN A 132 -2.31 5.96 -3.39
CA GLN A 132 -3.22 7.09 -3.16
C GLN A 132 -3.19 7.54 -1.69
N GLY A 133 -3.21 6.60 -0.74
CA GLY A 133 -3.41 6.90 0.68
C GLY A 133 -2.23 7.55 1.38
N ASN A 134 -1.00 7.35 0.87
CA ASN A 134 0.22 7.75 1.56
C ASN A 134 0.32 9.27 1.81
N TYR A 135 -0.03 10.07 0.81
CA TYR A 135 0.01 11.55 0.90
C TYR A 135 -1.37 12.20 1.04
N LEU A 136 -2.43 11.39 1.09
CA LEU A 136 -3.80 11.90 1.18
C LEU A 136 -4.00 12.82 2.39
N TYR A 137 -3.40 12.50 3.54
CA TYR A 137 -3.47 13.32 4.74
C TYR A 137 -2.95 14.74 4.51
N THR A 138 -1.77 14.84 3.90
CA THR A 138 -1.16 16.14 3.59
C THR A 138 -2.03 16.93 2.62
N VAL A 139 -2.55 16.29 1.59
CA VAL A 139 -3.41 16.91 0.60
C VAL A 139 -4.74 17.38 1.21
N LEU A 140 -5.34 16.60 2.10
CA LEU A 140 -6.56 17.00 2.80
C LEU A 140 -6.41 18.31 3.60
N ILE A 141 -5.26 18.48 4.26
CA ILE A 141 -5.01 19.69 5.05
C ILE A 141 -4.58 20.85 4.13
N VAL A 142 -3.69 20.58 3.17
CA VAL A 142 -3.08 21.62 2.33
C VAL A 142 -4.02 22.09 1.23
N ALA A 143 -4.64 21.18 0.48
CA ALA A 143 -5.46 21.51 -0.69
C ALA A 143 -6.93 21.72 -0.34
N PHE A 144 -7.46 20.92 0.59
CA PHE A 144 -8.89 20.98 0.94
C PHE A 144 -9.17 21.78 2.22
N ASP A 145 -8.14 22.30 2.90
CA ASP A 145 -8.24 23.09 4.13
C ASP A 145 -9.05 22.41 5.24
N PHE A 146 -9.01 21.06 5.30
CA PHE A 146 -9.64 20.33 6.37
C PHE A 146 -8.85 20.44 7.68
N SER A 147 -9.55 20.52 8.80
CA SER A 147 -8.93 20.37 10.10
C SER A 147 -8.27 19.00 10.26
N VAL A 148 -7.23 18.90 11.09
CA VAL A 148 -6.52 17.64 11.41
C VAL A 148 -7.48 16.53 11.81
N GLU A 149 -8.51 16.88 12.61
CA GLU A 149 -9.53 15.96 13.07
C GLU A 149 -10.36 15.42 11.91
N THR A 150 -10.84 16.29 11.02
CA THR A 150 -11.65 15.90 9.85
C THR A 150 -10.82 15.09 8.85
N ALA A 151 -9.59 15.48 8.58
CA ALA A 151 -8.69 14.74 7.71
C ALA A 151 -8.46 13.30 8.22
N THR A 152 -8.22 13.14 9.53
CA THR A 152 -8.06 11.81 10.16
C THR A 152 -9.33 10.97 10.08
N ARG A 153 -10.50 11.59 10.24
CA ARG A 153 -11.80 10.89 10.09
C ARG A 153 -12.00 10.40 8.66
N ILE A 154 -11.70 11.23 7.66
CA ILE A 154 -11.83 10.88 6.23
C ILE A 154 -10.93 9.69 5.88
N LEU A 155 -9.68 9.69 6.35
CA LEU A 155 -8.77 8.56 6.16
C LEU A 155 -9.31 7.26 6.77
N SER A 156 -9.96 7.37 7.92
CA SER A 156 -10.54 6.22 8.62
C SER A 156 -11.77 5.63 7.91
N PHE A 157 -12.44 6.39 7.04
CA PHE A 157 -13.63 5.93 6.32
C PHE A 157 -13.33 4.74 5.42
N PHE A 158 -12.20 4.73 4.73
CA PHE A 158 -11.80 3.58 3.92
C PHE A 158 -11.76 2.28 4.74
N SER A 159 -11.07 2.31 5.87
CA SER A 159 -10.95 1.12 6.74
C SER A 159 -12.27 0.73 7.38
N PHE A 160 -13.03 1.71 7.88
CA PHE A 160 -14.33 1.47 8.51
C PHE A 160 -15.33 0.84 7.52
N PHE A 161 -15.54 1.47 6.37
CA PHE A 161 -16.48 0.98 5.37
C PHE A 161 -15.98 -0.31 4.68
N GLY A 162 -14.66 -0.52 4.61
CA GLY A 162 -14.06 -1.77 4.16
C GLY A 162 -14.40 -2.95 5.06
N VAL A 163 -14.24 -2.79 6.38
CA VAL A 163 -14.62 -3.82 7.35
C VAL A 163 -16.15 -4.02 7.35
N PHE A 164 -16.90 -2.93 7.35
CA PHE A 164 -18.36 -2.98 7.35
C PHE A 164 -18.92 -3.75 6.13
N SER A 165 -18.45 -3.42 4.93
CA SER A 165 -18.85 -4.14 3.70
C SER A 165 -18.38 -5.59 3.70
N GLY A 166 -17.19 -5.87 4.25
CA GLY A 166 -16.67 -7.23 4.39
C GLY A 166 -17.53 -8.11 5.30
N VAL A 167 -18.04 -7.57 6.40
CA VAL A 167 -18.98 -8.27 7.27
C VAL A 167 -20.30 -8.53 6.55
N LEU A 168 -20.88 -7.52 5.90
CA LEU A 168 -22.13 -7.67 5.15
C LEU A 168 -22.02 -8.71 4.03
N ILE A 169 -20.94 -8.64 3.24
CA ILE A 169 -20.75 -9.57 2.14
C ILE A 169 -20.54 -11.02 2.60
N SER A 170 -19.99 -11.22 3.79
CA SER A 170 -19.80 -12.55 4.37
C SER A 170 -21.14 -13.30 4.54
N PHE A 171 -22.20 -12.61 4.94
CA PHE A 171 -23.56 -13.16 5.00
C PHE A 171 -24.13 -13.47 3.61
N VAL A 172 -23.85 -12.60 2.64
CA VAL A 172 -24.32 -12.73 1.26
C VAL A 172 -23.62 -13.91 0.54
N ILE A 173 -22.33 -14.08 0.75
CA ILE A 173 -21.52 -15.17 0.17
C ILE A 173 -22.07 -16.54 0.57
N TYR A 174 -22.46 -16.70 1.83
CA TYR A 174 -23.05 -17.96 2.31
C TYR A 174 -24.24 -18.39 1.46
N LYS A 175 -25.05 -17.44 0.98
CA LYS A 175 -26.26 -17.69 0.18
C LYS A 175 -25.98 -17.81 -1.33
N ILE A 176 -25.11 -16.91 -1.87
CA ILE A 176 -24.95 -16.77 -3.34
C ILE A 176 -23.92 -17.75 -3.90
N ARG A 177 -22.89 -18.14 -3.17
CA ARG A 177 -21.78 -19.05 -3.57
C ARG A 177 -21.02 -18.65 -4.85
N ARG A 178 -21.23 -17.44 -5.40
CA ARG A 178 -20.57 -16.93 -6.63
C ARG A 178 -19.52 -15.87 -6.28
N LEU A 179 -18.43 -16.29 -5.66
CA LEU A 179 -17.34 -15.39 -5.23
C LEU A 179 -16.77 -14.55 -6.38
N LYS A 180 -16.60 -15.15 -7.57
CA LYS A 180 -16.01 -14.49 -8.73
C LYS A 180 -16.76 -13.22 -9.15
N ALA A 181 -18.09 -13.28 -9.20
CA ALA A 181 -18.91 -12.12 -9.58
C ALA A 181 -18.74 -10.97 -8.58
N ILE A 182 -18.73 -11.29 -7.27
CA ILE A 182 -18.57 -10.30 -6.20
C ILE A 182 -17.20 -9.63 -6.28
N ILE A 183 -16.13 -10.40 -6.50
CA ILE A 183 -14.76 -9.88 -6.64
C ILE A 183 -14.66 -8.91 -7.82
N VAL A 184 -15.21 -9.30 -8.99
CA VAL A 184 -15.16 -8.46 -10.19
C VAL A 184 -15.97 -7.18 -9.99
N THR A 185 -17.19 -7.26 -9.42
CA THR A 185 -18.00 -6.09 -9.12
C THR A 185 -17.30 -5.15 -8.14
N GLY A 186 -16.69 -5.70 -7.08
CA GLY A 186 -15.91 -4.92 -6.14
C GLY A 186 -14.72 -4.19 -6.79
N ALA A 187 -14.00 -4.87 -7.68
CA ALA A 187 -12.89 -4.28 -8.42
C ALA A 187 -13.34 -3.15 -9.37
N CYS A 188 -14.47 -3.33 -10.06
CA CYS A 188 -15.04 -2.28 -10.91
C CYS A 188 -15.48 -1.05 -10.10
N ILE A 189 -16.15 -1.24 -8.97
CA ILE A 189 -16.55 -0.14 -8.08
C ILE A 189 -15.32 0.56 -7.49
N PHE A 190 -14.27 -0.19 -7.13
CA PHE A 190 -13.02 0.35 -6.64
C PHE A 190 -12.35 1.23 -7.70
N THR A 191 -12.31 0.79 -8.95
CA THR A 191 -11.77 1.59 -10.06
C THR A 191 -12.63 2.85 -10.28
N ALA A 192 -13.96 2.73 -10.26
CA ALA A 192 -14.86 3.87 -10.40
C ALA A 192 -14.66 4.91 -9.26
N SER A 193 -14.33 4.48 -8.05
CA SER A 193 -14.05 5.41 -6.95
C SER A 193 -12.84 6.31 -7.20
N PHE A 194 -11.82 5.83 -7.92
CA PHE A 194 -10.70 6.68 -8.35
C PHE A 194 -11.13 7.76 -9.32
N PHE A 195 -12.02 7.46 -10.27
CA PHE A 195 -12.56 8.48 -11.17
C PHE A 195 -13.35 9.55 -10.42
N ILE A 196 -14.10 9.17 -9.39
CA ILE A 196 -14.79 10.13 -8.51
C ILE A 196 -13.75 11.00 -7.80
N LEU A 197 -12.71 10.43 -7.20
CA LEU A 197 -11.67 11.19 -6.51
C LEU A 197 -10.96 12.17 -7.47
N ILE A 198 -10.71 11.76 -8.72
CA ILE A 198 -10.11 12.63 -9.75
C ILE A 198 -11.06 13.77 -10.12
N ALA A 199 -12.33 13.48 -10.34
CA ALA A 199 -13.32 14.47 -10.73
C ALA A 199 -13.55 15.55 -9.66
N TYR A 200 -13.40 15.19 -8.38
CA TYR A 200 -13.56 16.08 -7.24
C TYR A 200 -12.25 16.51 -6.58
N SER A 201 -11.13 16.44 -7.29
CA SER A 201 -9.81 16.90 -6.80
C SER A 201 -9.63 18.42 -6.88
N GLY A 202 -10.65 19.18 -7.24
CA GLY A 202 -10.58 20.60 -7.60
C GLY A 202 -10.35 21.60 -6.47
N GLY A 203 -10.13 21.20 -5.22
CA GLY A 203 -9.75 22.11 -4.14
C GLY A 203 -10.82 22.32 -3.04
N ALA A 204 -10.84 23.52 -2.43
CA ALA A 204 -11.58 23.81 -1.20
C ALA A 204 -13.10 24.01 -1.36
N ASP A 205 -13.68 23.75 -2.53
CA ASP A 205 -15.10 23.91 -2.76
C ASP A 205 -15.95 22.86 -2.02
N ALA A 206 -17.15 23.25 -1.58
CA ALA A 206 -18.06 22.35 -0.88
C ALA A 206 -18.49 21.13 -1.70
N SER A 207 -18.47 21.20 -3.03
CA SER A 207 -18.69 20.10 -3.95
C SER A 207 -17.52 19.10 -3.94
N SER A 208 -16.28 19.62 -3.97
CA SER A 208 -15.05 18.83 -3.90
C SER A 208 -14.92 18.10 -2.57
N HIS A 209 -15.23 18.78 -1.45
CA HIS A 209 -15.26 18.17 -0.11
C HIS A 209 -16.23 16.97 -0.03
N ARG A 210 -17.45 17.14 -0.52
CA ARG A 210 -18.45 16.06 -0.54
C ARG A 210 -18.05 14.93 -1.45
N GLY A 211 -17.57 15.24 -2.64
CA GLY A 211 -17.13 14.25 -3.62
C GLY A 211 -15.97 13.40 -3.13
N LEU A 212 -15.00 14.00 -2.42
CA LEU A 212 -13.88 13.29 -1.84
C LEU A 212 -14.32 12.33 -0.72
N ILE A 213 -15.22 12.78 0.18
CA ILE A 213 -15.76 11.93 1.25
C ILE A 213 -16.53 10.75 0.64
N VAL A 214 -17.40 11.01 -0.33
CA VAL A 214 -18.16 9.96 -1.03
C VAL A 214 -17.20 8.99 -1.74
N GLY A 215 -16.16 9.49 -2.42
CA GLY A 215 -15.15 8.66 -3.06
C GLY A 215 -14.44 7.72 -2.09
N GLN A 216 -14.05 8.21 -0.91
CA GLN A 216 -13.41 7.39 0.14
C GLN A 216 -14.36 6.32 0.71
N VAL A 217 -15.63 6.67 0.92
CA VAL A 217 -16.65 5.72 1.38
C VAL A 217 -16.86 4.62 0.34
N ILE A 218 -17.06 4.98 -0.93
CA ILE A 218 -17.27 4.01 -2.03
C ILE A 218 -16.02 3.13 -2.19
N MET A 219 -14.83 3.72 -2.12
CA MET A 219 -13.57 2.99 -2.17
C MET A 219 -13.46 1.97 -1.03
N GLY A 220 -13.82 2.36 0.19
CA GLY A 220 -13.86 1.46 1.34
C GLY A 220 -14.84 0.30 1.14
N LEU A 221 -16.08 0.60 0.76
CA LEU A 221 -17.11 -0.41 0.48
C LEU A 221 -16.64 -1.40 -0.59
N ALA A 222 -16.09 -0.89 -1.68
CA ALA A 222 -15.54 -1.71 -2.76
C ALA A 222 -14.37 -2.59 -2.28
N GLY A 223 -13.45 -2.02 -1.48
CA GLY A 223 -12.32 -2.74 -0.90
C GLY A 223 -12.75 -3.99 -0.12
N GLY A 224 -13.80 -3.87 0.71
CA GLY A 224 -14.35 -5.01 1.43
C GLY A 224 -15.01 -6.05 0.54
N LEU A 225 -15.69 -5.61 -0.55
CA LEU A 225 -16.36 -6.51 -1.51
C LEU A 225 -15.42 -7.48 -2.21
N PHE A 226 -14.15 -7.16 -2.38
CA PHE A 226 -13.22 -8.06 -3.06
C PHE A 226 -12.06 -8.58 -2.20
N ALA A 227 -11.64 -7.86 -1.15
CA ALA A 227 -10.54 -8.30 -0.30
C ALA A 227 -10.89 -9.60 0.46
N TYR A 228 -12.01 -9.61 1.16
CA TYR A 228 -12.42 -10.77 1.97
C TYR A 228 -12.89 -11.97 1.13
N PRO A 229 -13.71 -11.78 0.05
CA PRO A 229 -14.04 -12.88 -0.84
C PRO A 229 -12.83 -13.50 -1.55
N THR A 230 -11.84 -12.68 -1.91
CA THR A 230 -10.59 -13.19 -2.52
C THR A 230 -9.81 -14.06 -1.54
N GLN A 231 -9.72 -13.65 -0.27
CA GLN A 231 -9.09 -14.47 0.77
C GLN A 231 -9.85 -15.78 1.00
N ALA A 232 -11.17 -15.73 1.09
CA ALA A 232 -12.00 -16.91 1.23
C ALA A 232 -11.87 -17.85 0.03
N SER A 233 -11.81 -17.31 -1.19
CA SER A 233 -11.65 -18.10 -2.41
C SER A 233 -10.32 -18.85 -2.45
N ILE A 234 -9.22 -18.21 -2.07
CA ILE A 234 -7.90 -18.84 -2.08
C ILE A 234 -7.77 -19.91 -0.99
N GLN A 235 -8.37 -19.66 0.18
CA GLN A 235 -8.41 -20.64 1.27
C GLN A 235 -9.27 -21.86 0.94
N ALA A 236 -10.39 -21.66 0.21
CA ALA A 236 -11.26 -22.75 -0.23
C ALA A 236 -10.64 -23.60 -1.35
N SER A 237 -9.70 -23.02 -2.13
CA SER A 237 -8.98 -23.75 -3.20
C SER A 237 -7.77 -24.54 -2.67
N ALA A 238 -7.40 -24.36 -1.41
CA ALA A 238 -6.25 -25.01 -0.81
C ALA A 238 -6.64 -26.27 -0.06
N ASP A 239 -5.80 -27.31 -0.14
CA ASP A 239 -5.89 -28.46 0.72
C ASP A 239 -5.70 -28.06 2.19
N ARG A 240 -6.34 -28.77 3.11
CA ARG A 240 -6.32 -28.45 4.56
C ARG A 240 -4.91 -28.30 5.12
N GLU A 241 -3.94 -29.04 4.60
CA GLU A 241 -2.54 -28.98 5.02
C GLU A 241 -1.84 -27.69 4.55
N HIS A 242 -2.28 -27.09 3.44
CA HIS A 242 -1.66 -25.92 2.82
C HIS A 242 -2.37 -24.60 3.10
N VAL A 243 -3.53 -24.60 3.76
CA VAL A 243 -4.31 -23.39 4.06
C VAL A 243 -3.48 -22.33 4.81
N ALA A 244 -2.68 -22.76 5.79
CA ALA A 244 -1.85 -21.85 6.57
C ALA A 244 -0.77 -21.18 5.70
N VAL A 245 -0.12 -21.96 4.82
CA VAL A 245 0.93 -21.47 3.91
C VAL A 245 0.35 -20.49 2.89
N ILE A 246 -0.80 -20.83 2.29
CA ILE A 246 -1.48 -19.96 1.32
C ILE A 246 -1.96 -18.66 1.98
N THR A 247 -2.48 -18.73 3.20
CA THR A 247 -2.91 -17.54 3.93
C THR A 247 -1.73 -16.63 4.27
N SER A 248 -0.61 -17.19 4.70
CA SER A 248 0.60 -16.41 4.97
C SER A 248 1.16 -15.76 3.69
N LEU A 249 1.14 -16.49 2.57
CA LEU A 249 1.54 -15.95 1.26
C LEU A 249 0.61 -14.80 0.80
N TYR A 250 -0.70 -14.94 1.00
CA TYR A 250 -1.68 -13.91 0.70
C TYR A 250 -1.42 -12.62 1.50
N LEU A 251 -1.12 -12.73 2.80
CA LEU A 251 -0.79 -11.61 3.67
C LEU A 251 0.58 -11.00 3.34
N SER A 252 1.55 -11.83 2.94
CA SER A 252 2.87 -11.34 2.52
C SER A 252 2.77 -10.53 1.24
N LEU A 253 2.04 -10.99 0.24
CA LEU A 253 1.83 -10.27 -1.02
C LEU A 253 1.00 -8.99 -0.85
N PHE A 254 0.11 -8.94 0.14
CA PHE A 254 -0.53 -7.70 0.58
C PHE A 254 0.52 -6.66 0.99
N ASN A 255 1.49 -7.04 1.82
CA ASN A 255 2.54 -6.13 2.27
C ASN A 255 3.52 -5.75 1.15
N VAL A 256 3.83 -6.66 0.23
CA VAL A 256 4.63 -6.37 -0.96
C VAL A 256 3.93 -5.33 -1.84
N GLY A 257 2.63 -5.50 -2.11
CA GLY A 257 1.85 -4.51 -2.84
C GLY A 257 1.86 -3.14 -2.18
N SER A 258 1.71 -3.10 -0.84
CA SER A 258 1.78 -1.85 -0.06
C SER A 258 3.15 -1.18 -0.16
N ALA A 259 4.23 -1.95 -0.01
CA ALA A 259 5.60 -1.42 -0.08
C ALA A 259 5.89 -0.81 -1.46
N LEU A 260 5.50 -1.50 -2.53
CA LEU A 260 5.63 -0.99 -3.90
C LEU A 260 4.79 0.28 -4.13
N GLY A 261 3.56 0.32 -3.61
CA GLY A 261 2.68 1.49 -3.69
C GLY A 261 3.24 2.69 -2.95
N ASN A 262 3.72 2.50 -1.74
CA ASN A 262 4.36 3.55 -0.95
C ASN A 262 5.64 4.06 -1.62
N CYS A 263 6.45 3.18 -2.18
CA CYS A 263 7.65 3.56 -2.91
C CYS A 263 7.31 4.39 -4.15
N LEU A 264 6.36 3.95 -4.97
CA LEU A 264 5.93 4.70 -6.14
C LEU A 264 5.37 6.07 -5.75
N SER A 265 4.49 6.11 -4.76
CA SER A 265 3.92 7.35 -4.24
C SER A 265 5.01 8.30 -3.73
N GLY A 266 5.98 7.78 -2.97
CA GLY A 266 7.13 8.54 -2.48
C GLY A 266 8.01 9.08 -3.62
N ALA A 267 8.31 8.25 -4.60
CA ALA A 267 9.10 8.64 -5.77
C ALA A 267 8.38 9.74 -6.59
N LEU A 268 7.09 9.59 -6.84
CA LEU A 268 6.28 10.60 -7.53
C LEU A 268 6.28 11.92 -6.76
N TRP A 269 6.06 11.86 -5.45
CA TRP A 269 6.05 13.04 -4.58
C TRP A 269 7.38 13.78 -4.62
N THR A 270 8.48 13.05 -4.41
CA THR A 270 9.81 13.67 -4.32
C THR A 270 10.34 14.17 -5.67
N GLN A 271 9.94 13.55 -6.78
CA GLN A 271 10.48 13.88 -8.10
C GLN A 271 9.66 14.89 -8.87
N LEU A 272 8.35 14.97 -8.62
CA LEU A 272 7.45 15.78 -9.42
C LEU A 272 6.85 16.96 -8.66
N LEU A 273 6.62 16.83 -7.36
CA LEU A 273 5.97 17.91 -6.62
C LEU A 273 6.87 19.13 -6.51
N TYR A 274 8.14 18.95 -6.16
CA TYR A 274 9.05 20.09 -5.97
C TYR A 274 9.25 20.91 -7.25
N PRO A 275 9.60 20.34 -8.42
CA PRO A 275 9.71 21.09 -9.66
C PRO A 275 8.40 21.79 -10.05
N SER A 276 7.27 21.11 -9.83
CA SER A 276 5.96 21.71 -10.11
C SER A 276 5.61 22.88 -9.20
N LEU A 277 6.00 22.82 -7.92
CA LEU A 277 5.84 23.95 -6.98
C LEU A 277 6.75 25.12 -7.35
N ASP A 278 8.01 24.85 -7.70
CA ASP A 278 8.97 25.88 -8.10
C ASP A 278 8.50 26.63 -9.35
N GLU A 279 7.98 25.91 -10.36
CA GLU A 279 7.37 26.50 -11.54
C GLU A 279 6.12 27.33 -11.21
N SER A 280 5.23 26.82 -10.37
CA SER A 280 3.97 27.50 -10.04
C SER A 280 4.15 28.72 -9.15
N LEU A 281 5.21 28.77 -8.37
CA LEU A 281 5.56 29.89 -7.48
C LEU A 281 6.60 30.82 -8.08
N ALA A 282 6.95 30.67 -9.37
CA ALA A 282 7.94 31.49 -10.05
C ALA A 282 7.57 33.01 -10.10
N PHE A 283 6.28 33.34 -9.91
CA PHE A 283 5.82 34.74 -9.80
C PHE A 283 6.21 35.43 -8.48
N GLN A 284 6.60 34.66 -7.46
CA GLN A 284 7.03 35.20 -6.18
C GLN A 284 8.52 35.57 -6.22
N PRO A 285 8.90 36.73 -5.63
CA PRO A 285 10.31 37.18 -5.58
C PRO A 285 11.17 36.25 -4.70
N ASN A 286 10.56 35.53 -3.76
CA ASN A 286 11.26 34.65 -2.84
C ASN A 286 11.34 33.21 -3.40
N ARG A 287 12.45 32.88 -4.07
CA ARG A 287 12.71 31.56 -4.64
C ARG A 287 12.87 30.43 -3.60
N THR A 288 13.04 30.77 -2.32
CA THR A 288 13.14 29.75 -1.26
C THR A 288 11.76 29.29 -0.78
N LEU A 289 10.68 29.96 -1.19
CA LEU A 289 9.32 29.64 -0.76
C LEU A 289 8.88 28.23 -1.19
N ALA A 290 9.18 27.84 -2.42
CA ALA A 290 8.86 26.49 -2.91
C ALA A 290 9.54 25.39 -2.08
N ALA A 291 10.80 25.58 -1.70
CA ALA A 291 11.52 24.64 -0.85
C ALA A 291 10.98 24.65 0.59
N ALA A 292 10.59 25.79 1.13
CA ALA A 292 9.97 25.90 2.45
C ALA A 292 8.63 25.17 2.51
N ILE A 293 7.77 25.38 1.50
CA ILE A 293 6.47 24.68 1.40
C ILE A 293 6.66 23.17 1.22
N TYR A 294 7.65 22.75 0.42
CA TYR A 294 7.94 21.33 0.22
C TYR A 294 8.40 20.65 1.51
N ASN A 295 9.28 21.27 2.29
CA ASN A 295 9.85 20.68 3.51
C ASN A 295 8.91 20.78 4.72
N SER A 296 8.15 21.86 4.84
CA SER A 296 7.27 22.13 5.99
C SER A 296 5.94 22.74 5.53
N PRO A 297 5.08 21.98 4.83
CA PRO A 297 3.85 22.52 4.25
C PRO A 297 2.88 23.07 5.30
N PHE A 298 2.80 22.44 6.46
CA PHE A 298 1.85 22.82 7.51
C PHE A 298 2.23 24.14 8.21
N ASP A 299 3.52 24.41 8.40
CA ASP A 299 3.96 25.64 9.06
C ASP A 299 4.02 26.80 8.10
N THR A 300 4.57 26.60 6.91
CA THR A 300 4.73 27.68 5.91
C THR A 300 3.37 28.18 5.39
N LEU A 301 2.38 27.27 5.21
CA LEU A 301 1.08 27.63 4.67
C LEU A 301 0.13 28.27 5.69
N LYS A 302 0.47 28.32 6.97
CA LYS A 302 -0.28 29.12 7.97
C LYS A 302 -0.27 30.62 7.64
N ASP A 303 0.81 31.10 7.05
CA ASP A 303 0.97 32.50 6.69
C ASP A 303 0.24 32.85 5.37
N TYR A 304 -0.25 31.86 4.64
CA TYR A 304 -0.94 32.00 3.35
C TYR A 304 -2.34 31.38 3.41
N PRO A 305 -3.38 32.13 3.83
CA PRO A 305 -4.76 31.62 3.91
C PRO A 305 -5.32 31.27 2.52
N VAL A 306 -6.40 30.48 2.52
CA VAL A 306 -7.12 30.11 1.28
C VAL A 306 -7.61 31.39 0.57
N GLY A 307 -7.43 31.44 -0.76
CA GLY A 307 -7.75 32.61 -1.59
C GLY A 307 -6.56 33.57 -1.83
N THR A 308 -5.35 33.22 -1.36
CA THR A 308 -4.12 33.90 -1.78
C THR A 308 -3.55 33.23 -3.03
N ASP A 309 -2.95 34.02 -3.94
CA ASP A 309 -2.34 33.50 -5.17
C ASP A 309 -1.34 32.34 -4.91
N VAL A 310 -0.60 32.44 -3.80
CA VAL A 310 0.34 31.40 -3.36
C VAL A 310 -0.42 30.12 -2.98
N ARG A 311 -1.49 30.23 -2.19
CA ARG A 311 -2.27 29.08 -1.76
C ARG A 311 -2.95 28.39 -2.95
N ASP A 312 -3.51 29.17 -3.87
CA ASP A 312 -4.19 28.67 -5.07
C ASP A 312 -3.21 27.95 -6.01
N ALA A 313 -2.00 28.48 -6.18
CA ALA A 313 -0.94 27.82 -6.94
C ALA A 313 -0.54 26.45 -6.31
N VAL A 314 -0.46 26.37 -4.99
CA VAL A 314 -0.16 25.13 -4.27
C VAL A 314 -1.33 24.14 -4.35
N ILE A 315 -2.58 24.59 -4.20
CA ILE A 315 -3.78 23.76 -4.30
C ILE A 315 -3.86 23.10 -5.68
N GLY A 316 -3.71 23.86 -6.76
CA GLY A 316 -3.80 23.37 -8.13
C GLY A 316 -2.80 22.24 -8.43
N ARG A 317 -1.63 22.26 -7.80
CA ARG A 317 -0.60 21.22 -8.00
C ARG A 317 -0.74 20.02 -7.03
N SER A 318 -1.02 20.29 -5.77
CA SER A 318 -1.14 19.22 -4.77
C SER A 318 -2.38 18.34 -4.97
N SER A 319 -3.53 18.94 -5.34
CA SER A 319 -4.77 18.21 -5.62
C SER A 319 -4.67 17.37 -6.89
N GLY A 320 -4.06 17.88 -7.96
CA GLY A 320 -3.81 17.12 -9.18
C GLY A 320 -2.93 15.88 -8.95
N PHE A 321 -2.07 15.92 -7.94
CA PHE A 321 -1.15 14.83 -7.61
C PHE A 321 -1.83 13.66 -6.89
N SER A 322 -2.73 13.93 -5.96
CA SER A 322 -3.45 12.89 -5.21
C SER A 322 -4.50 12.15 -6.03
N ALA A 323 -4.97 12.77 -7.11
CA ALA A 323 -6.01 12.24 -7.97
C ALA A 323 -5.48 11.37 -9.12
N LEU A 324 -4.17 11.31 -9.35
CA LEU A 324 -3.60 10.49 -10.43
C LEU A 324 -3.69 9.00 -10.08
N PRO A 325 -4.50 8.21 -10.83
CA PRO A 325 -4.40 6.76 -10.75
C PRO A 325 -3.02 6.33 -11.27
N PRO A 326 -2.46 5.24 -10.76
CA PRO A 326 -1.12 4.76 -11.14
C PRO A 326 -0.96 4.54 -12.66
N PHE A 327 -2.06 4.46 -13.41
CA PHE A 327 -2.09 4.24 -14.87
C PHE A 327 -2.21 5.52 -15.71
N ALA A 328 -2.68 6.65 -15.16
CA ALA A 328 -2.80 7.91 -15.91
C ALA A 328 -1.44 8.60 -16.11
N PHE A 329 -0.41 8.12 -15.44
CA PHE A 329 0.94 8.68 -15.50
C PHE A 329 1.63 8.41 -16.85
N ALA A 330 1.36 7.29 -17.48
CA ALA A 330 1.96 6.92 -18.76
C ALA A 330 1.54 7.87 -19.91
N SER A 331 0.35 8.46 -19.85
CA SER A 331 -0.17 9.33 -20.91
C SER A 331 0.36 10.77 -20.84
N ARG A 332 0.80 11.24 -19.67
CA ARG A 332 1.37 12.59 -19.51
C ARG A 332 2.86 12.69 -19.87
N TRP A 333 3.57 11.56 -19.81
CA TRP A 333 4.97 11.49 -20.23
C TRP A 333 5.17 11.49 -21.74
N SER A 334 4.14 11.10 -22.50
CA SER A 334 4.19 11.10 -23.98
C SER A 334 3.86 12.46 -24.62
N GLY A 335 3.50 13.47 -23.83
CA GLY A 335 3.02 14.77 -24.30
C GLY A 335 3.89 16.00 -24.00
N SER A 336 5.07 15.84 -23.39
CA SER A 336 6.02 16.95 -23.28
C SER A 336 6.86 17.04 -24.56
N PRO A 337 6.72 18.10 -25.39
CA PRO A 337 7.66 18.30 -26.47
C PRO A 337 9.04 18.59 -25.87
N LEU A 338 10.02 17.84 -26.29
CA LEU A 338 11.43 18.16 -26.15
C LEU A 338 11.67 19.45 -26.96
N SER A 339 11.72 20.58 -26.29
CA SER A 339 12.26 21.83 -26.80
C SER A 339 13.29 22.37 -25.85
#